data_758d7f12d4529b8358616c50d6ff1238
#
_entry.id   758d7f12d4529b8358616c50d6ff1238
#
_cell.length_a   1.000
_cell.length_b   1.000
_cell.length_c   1.000
_cell.angle_alpha   90.00
_cell.angle_beta   90.00
_cell.angle_gamma   90.00
#
_symmetry.space_group_name_H-M   'P 1'
#
loop_
_entity.id
_entity.type
_entity.pdbx_description
1 polymer ?
#
loop_
_entity_poly.entity_id
_entity_poly.type
_entity_poly.pdbx_seq_one_letter_code
_entity_poly.pdbx_strand_id
1 'polypeptide(L)'
;VAGRGPGTNRFAVGDRVGVAWIFSACGACPACLAGDENLCPQFRATGRDAPGGYAELMAVPEAFAYPIPDAFSDVEAAPLLCAGAIGYRSLRLANLADGQPLGLTGFGGSGHLVLMLAQRFYPRSPVYVFARSPEERAFALELGAAWAGDTADTPPQPPAAIIDTTPAWKPVIEALAALAPGGRLVINAIRKEEGDKAELLRLDYPRHLWLEKEIKSVANVAQRDVAEFLALAAQIPIRPEVEVYPLEAANQALFELKTKRVRGAKVLRIA
;
A
#
# COMPACT_ATOMS: atom_id res chain seq x y z
N VAL A 1 -3.03 23.18 -8.45
CA VAL A 1 -2.22 24.20 -7.76
C VAL A 1 -3.00 25.50 -7.74
N ALA A 2 -3.47 25.95 -6.56
CA ALA A 2 -4.21 27.21 -6.40
C ALA A 2 -3.29 28.43 -6.23
N GLY A 3 -2.09 28.22 -5.71
CA GLY A 3 -1.10 29.28 -5.50
C GLY A 3 0.30 28.71 -5.27
N ARG A 4 1.31 29.58 -5.32
CA ARG A 4 2.72 29.21 -5.16
C ARG A 4 3.40 30.09 -4.13
N GLY A 5 4.27 29.49 -3.31
CA GLY A 5 5.16 30.23 -2.41
C GLY A 5 6.34 30.88 -3.15
N PRO A 6 7.06 31.79 -2.49
CA PRO A 6 8.27 32.38 -3.04
C PRO A 6 9.32 31.31 -3.39
N GLY A 7 9.98 31.46 -4.54
CA GLY A 7 11.05 30.57 -5.00
C GLY A 7 10.60 29.22 -5.56
N THR A 8 9.30 28.92 -5.58
CA THR A 8 8.78 27.68 -6.19
C THR A 8 8.64 27.86 -7.71
N ASN A 9 9.08 26.83 -8.48
CA ASN A 9 9.07 26.89 -9.95
C ASN A 9 8.70 25.57 -10.63
N ARG A 10 8.51 24.49 -9.86
CA ARG A 10 8.25 23.14 -10.39
C ARG A 10 6.85 23.02 -11.01
N PHE A 11 5.88 23.74 -10.48
CA PHE A 11 4.49 23.72 -10.93
C PHE A 11 3.95 25.12 -11.19
N ALA A 12 3.05 25.25 -12.16
CA ALA A 12 2.28 26.47 -12.42
C ALA A 12 0.94 26.45 -11.66
N VAL A 13 0.34 27.63 -11.47
CA VAL A 13 -1.06 27.72 -11.02
C VAL A 13 -1.95 27.09 -12.11
N GLY A 14 -2.87 26.22 -11.69
CA GLY A 14 -3.70 25.41 -12.57
C GLY A 14 -3.17 23.99 -12.80
N ASP A 15 -1.88 23.72 -12.52
CA ASP A 15 -1.35 22.36 -12.65
C ASP A 15 -2.08 21.40 -11.71
N ARG A 16 -2.31 20.18 -12.20
CA ARG A 16 -2.95 19.09 -11.49
C ARG A 16 -1.91 18.24 -10.77
N VAL A 17 -1.92 18.28 -9.45
CA VAL A 17 -0.93 17.60 -8.62
C VAL A 17 -1.60 16.77 -7.53
N GLY A 18 -0.93 15.69 -7.12
CA GLY A 18 -1.28 14.89 -5.96
C GLY A 18 -0.24 14.98 -4.86
N VAL A 19 -0.66 14.68 -3.64
CA VAL A 19 0.18 14.68 -2.44
C VAL A 19 0.07 13.31 -1.78
N ALA A 20 1.22 12.68 -1.53
CA ALA A 20 1.28 11.42 -0.80
C ALA A 20 1.42 11.65 0.72
N TRP A 21 1.54 10.56 1.48
CA TRP A 21 1.70 10.68 2.94
C TRP A 21 3.03 11.33 3.35
N ILE A 22 4.09 11.19 2.56
CA ILE A 22 5.36 11.88 2.81
C ILE A 22 5.20 13.39 2.54
N PHE A 23 5.36 14.19 3.60
CA PHE A 23 5.29 15.64 3.53
C PHE A 23 6.66 16.28 3.31
N SER A 24 7.67 15.82 4.07
CA SER A 24 9.05 16.32 3.93
C SER A 24 10.06 15.36 4.55
N ALA A 25 11.31 15.51 4.15
CA ALA A 25 12.48 14.88 4.72
C ALA A 25 13.66 15.88 4.68
N CYS A 26 14.78 15.60 5.36
CA CYS A 26 15.88 16.58 5.48
C CYS A 26 16.68 16.79 4.19
N GLY A 27 16.63 15.85 3.24
CA GLY A 27 17.37 15.91 1.97
C GLY A 27 18.89 15.64 2.05
N ALA A 28 19.47 15.53 3.26
CA ALA A 28 20.93 15.49 3.45
C ALA A 28 21.43 14.25 4.20
N CYS A 29 20.59 13.51 4.91
CA CYS A 29 21.03 12.30 5.62
C CYS A 29 21.28 11.13 4.65
N PRO A 30 22.02 10.08 5.08
CA PRO A 30 22.30 8.94 4.21
C PRO A 30 21.05 8.30 3.59
N ALA A 31 19.94 8.22 4.33
CA ALA A 31 18.68 7.70 3.80
C ALA A 31 18.13 8.58 2.66
N CYS A 32 18.12 9.91 2.83
CA CYS A 32 17.67 10.84 1.79
C CYS A 32 18.56 10.78 0.56
N LEU A 33 19.89 10.74 0.74
CA LEU A 33 20.84 10.64 -0.37
C LEU A 33 20.73 9.32 -1.14
N ALA A 34 20.26 8.25 -0.47
CA ALA A 34 19.95 6.96 -1.10
C ALA A 34 18.57 6.93 -1.78
N GLY A 35 17.74 8.00 -1.66
CA GLY A 35 16.37 8.04 -2.15
C GLY A 35 15.40 7.21 -1.29
N ASP A 36 15.72 6.99 -0.02
CA ASP A 36 14.91 6.34 0.99
C ASP A 36 14.45 7.34 2.06
N GLU A 37 13.88 8.48 1.61
CA GLU A 37 13.45 9.61 2.45
C GLU A 37 12.45 9.20 3.53
N ASN A 38 11.71 8.12 3.29
CA ASN A 38 10.80 7.51 4.27
C ASN A 38 11.51 6.95 5.52
N LEU A 39 12.84 6.74 5.46
CA LEU A 39 13.69 6.33 6.57
C LEU A 39 14.46 7.51 7.21
N CYS A 40 14.21 8.73 6.76
CA CYS A 40 14.85 9.93 7.30
C CYS A 40 14.45 10.15 8.77
N PRO A 41 15.41 10.41 9.70
CA PRO A 41 15.08 10.75 11.08
C PRO A 41 14.21 12.01 11.23
N GLN A 42 14.23 12.92 10.23
CA GLN A 42 13.42 14.13 10.17
C GLN A 42 12.23 13.99 9.22
N PHE A 43 11.79 12.76 8.96
CA PHE A 43 10.60 12.49 8.16
C PHE A 43 9.36 13.14 8.80
N ARG A 44 8.57 13.82 7.97
CA ARG A 44 7.27 14.37 8.38
C ARG A 44 6.18 13.83 7.46
N ALA A 45 5.04 13.52 8.04
CA ALA A 45 3.89 12.97 7.34
C ALA A 45 2.78 14.01 7.15
N THR A 46 2.17 14.00 5.96
CA THR A 46 0.96 14.74 5.62
C THR A 46 -0.20 14.26 6.50
N GLY A 47 -0.91 15.19 7.13
CA GLY A 47 -2.05 14.89 8.00
C GLY A 47 -1.70 14.37 9.39
N ARG A 48 -0.40 14.18 9.72
CA ARG A 48 0.10 13.82 11.04
C ARG A 48 1.00 14.93 11.63
N ASP A 49 2.04 15.30 10.90
CA ASP A 49 3.08 16.24 11.34
C ASP A 49 2.93 17.61 10.66
N ALA A 50 2.09 17.68 9.63
CA ALA A 50 1.69 18.87 8.92
C ALA A 50 0.21 18.76 8.55
N PRO A 51 -0.51 19.89 8.29
CA PRO A 51 -1.89 19.88 7.83
C PRO A 51 -2.06 18.97 6.60
N GLY A 52 -3.16 18.21 6.56
CA GLY A 52 -3.45 17.24 5.52
C GLY A 52 -4.53 17.70 4.54
N GLY A 53 -5.00 16.75 3.71
CA GLY A 53 -5.94 17.00 2.61
C GLY A 53 -7.43 16.93 2.99
N TYR A 54 -7.82 16.85 4.26
CA TYR A 54 -9.21 16.97 4.69
C TYR A 54 -9.58 18.46 4.81
N ALA A 55 -9.36 19.21 3.75
CA ALA A 55 -9.54 20.64 3.66
C ALA A 55 -9.63 21.07 2.17
N GLU A 56 -10.25 22.19 1.90
CA GLU A 56 -10.34 22.77 0.56
C GLU A 56 -8.95 23.12 -0.01
N LEU A 57 -8.04 23.56 0.87
CA LEU A 57 -6.67 23.94 0.52
C LEU A 57 -5.68 23.35 1.51
N MET A 58 -4.51 22.95 1.02
CA MET A 58 -3.37 22.55 1.82
C MET A 58 -2.07 23.14 1.27
N ALA A 59 -1.09 23.40 2.11
CA ALA A 59 0.26 23.77 1.69
C ALA A 59 1.18 22.54 1.76
N VAL A 60 1.97 22.33 0.72
CA VAL A 60 2.94 21.24 0.64
C VAL A 60 4.23 21.74 -0.01
N PRO A 61 5.43 21.26 0.42
CA PRO A 61 6.65 21.56 -0.31
C PRO A 61 6.57 21.00 -1.74
N GLU A 62 6.95 21.81 -2.74
CA GLU A 62 6.82 21.43 -4.16
C GLU A 62 7.56 20.14 -4.52
N ALA A 63 8.65 19.80 -3.79
CA ALA A 63 9.38 18.55 -3.97
C ALA A 63 8.53 17.30 -3.67
N PHE A 64 7.50 17.42 -2.84
CA PHE A 64 6.60 16.34 -2.39
C PHE A 64 5.20 16.41 -3.00
N ALA A 65 5.03 17.22 -4.05
CA ALA A 65 3.88 17.21 -4.93
C ALA A 65 4.21 16.45 -6.22
N TYR A 66 3.26 15.70 -6.75
CA TYR A 66 3.46 14.81 -7.90
C TYR A 66 2.45 15.13 -8.99
N PRO A 67 2.86 15.24 -10.27
CA PRO A 67 1.91 15.43 -11.35
C PRO A 67 0.98 14.22 -11.44
N ILE A 68 -0.32 14.47 -11.55
CA ILE A 68 -1.32 13.40 -11.76
C ILE A 68 -1.43 13.15 -13.27
N PRO A 69 -1.22 11.90 -13.74
CA PRO A 69 -1.40 11.56 -15.14
C PRO A 69 -2.85 11.80 -15.61
N ASP A 70 -3.04 12.29 -16.83
CA ASP A 70 -4.36 12.58 -17.43
C ASP A 70 -5.24 11.34 -17.58
N ALA A 71 -4.63 10.15 -17.54
CA ALA A 71 -5.34 8.86 -17.58
C ALA A 71 -6.27 8.63 -16.38
N PHE A 72 -6.11 9.39 -15.29
CA PHE A 72 -6.90 9.24 -14.07
C PHE A 72 -7.75 10.48 -13.77
N SER A 73 -8.99 10.27 -13.37
CA SER A 73 -9.77 11.27 -12.66
C SER A 73 -9.17 11.55 -11.27
N ASP A 74 -9.56 12.65 -10.60
CA ASP A 74 -9.07 12.97 -9.26
C ASP A 74 -9.46 11.90 -8.24
N VAL A 75 -10.65 11.32 -8.39
CA VAL A 75 -11.18 10.26 -7.54
C VAL A 75 -10.38 8.96 -7.69
N GLU A 76 -9.98 8.60 -8.91
CA GLU A 76 -9.13 7.44 -9.16
C GLU A 76 -7.68 7.67 -8.69
N ALA A 77 -7.18 8.90 -8.84
CA ALA A 77 -5.81 9.24 -8.46
C ALA A 77 -5.59 9.22 -6.93
N ALA A 78 -6.58 9.60 -6.14
CA ALA A 78 -6.45 9.71 -4.68
C ALA A 78 -5.93 8.42 -4.01
N PRO A 79 -6.51 7.21 -4.22
CA PRO A 79 -5.99 5.98 -3.62
C PRO A 79 -4.63 5.55 -4.20
N LEU A 80 -4.28 5.98 -5.42
CA LEU A 80 -2.99 5.66 -6.01
C LEU A 80 -1.83 6.33 -5.26
N LEU A 81 -2.04 7.52 -4.71
CA LEU A 81 -1.04 8.27 -3.93
C LEU A 81 -0.72 7.66 -2.55
N CYS A 82 -1.53 6.73 -2.08
CA CYS A 82 -1.36 6.05 -0.80
C CYS A 82 -1.30 4.53 -1.00
N ALA A 83 -2.45 3.87 -1.14
CA ALA A 83 -2.55 2.42 -1.23
C ALA A 83 -1.80 1.84 -2.45
N GLY A 84 -1.81 2.55 -3.58
CA GLY A 84 -1.08 2.17 -4.77
C GLY A 84 0.44 2.29 -4.59
N ALA A 85 0.91 3.44 -4.16
CA ALA A 85 2.35 3.69 -4.00
C ALA A 85 3.00 2.79 -2.95
N ILE A 86 2.32 2.56 -1.79
CA ILE A 86 2.84 1.63 -0.78
C ILE A 86 2.75 0.18 -1.24
N GLY A 87 1.74 -0.18 -2.02
CA GLY A 87 1.63 -1.49 -2.67
C GLY A 87 2.79 -1.74 -3.63
N TYR A 88 3.13 -0.75 -4.46
CA TYR A 88 4.29 -0.79 -5.35
C TYR A 88 5.60 -0.97 -4.58
N ARG A 89 5.83 -0.18 -3.51
CA ARG A 89 7.01 -0.35 -2.65
C ARG A 89 7.04 -1.75 -2.02
N SER A 90 5.92 -2.27 -1.58
CA SER A 90 5.82 -3.62 -0.99
C SER A 90 6.24 -4.70 -1.99
N LEU A 91 5.79 -4.61 -3.25
CA LEU A 91 6.22 -5.53 -4.32
C LEU A 91 7.73 -5.44 -4.59
N ARG A 92 8.31 -4.24 -4.63
CA ARG A 92 9.77 -4.08 -4.77
C ARG A 92 10.53 -4.74 -3.60
N LEU A 93 10.03 -4.59 -2.38
CA LEU A 93 10.65 -5.18 -1.18
C LEU A 93 10.40 -6.69 -1.07
N ALA A 94 9.39 -7.22 -1.73
CA ALA A 94 9.13 -8.65 -1.81
C ALA A 94 10.22 -9.42 -2.54
N ASN A 95 11.00 -8.75 -3.41
CA ASN A 95 12.08 -9.34 -4.19
C ASN A 95 11.63 -10.59 -4.98
N LEU A 96 10.43 -10.52 -5.54
CA LEU A 96 9.82 -11.61 -6.29
C LEU A 96 10.43 -11.71 -7.68
N ALA A 97 10.71 -12.93 -8.14
CA ALA A 97 11.01 -13.20 -9.55
C ALA A 97 9.74 -13.64 -10.28
N ASP A 98 9.63 -13.27 -11.57
CA ASP A 98 8.46 -13.67 -12.37
C ASP A 98 8.37 -15.20 -12.53
N GLY A 99 7.19 -15.74 -12.24
CA GLY A 99 6.90 -17.18 -12.16
C GLY A 99 6.88 -17.72 -10.73
N GLN A 100 7.38 -16.99 -9.74
CA GLN A 100 7.28 -17.38 -8.33
C GLN A 100 5.90 -17.02 -7.75
N PRO A 101 5.28 -17.88 -6.92
CA PRO A 101 4.01 -17.56 -6.28
C PRO A 101 4.11 -16.39 -5.31
N LEU A 102 3.14 -15.47 -5.37
CA LEU A 102 2.97 -14.35 -4.43
C LEU A 102 1.74 -14.59 -3.55
N GLY A 103 1.89 -14.43 -2.24
CA GLY A 103 0.79 -14.39 -1.29
C GLY A 103 0.40 -12.94 -0.91
N LEU A 104 -0.88 -12.70 -0.69
CA LEU A 104 -1.40 -11.44 -0.12
C LEU A 104 -2.27 -11.78 1.10
N THR A 105 -1.95 -11.27 2.29
CA THR A 105 -2.83 -11.38 3.45
C THR A 105 -3.63 -10.10 3.66
N GLY A 106 -4.97 -10.26 3.71
CA GLY A 106 -5.94 -9.17 3.64
C GLY A 106 -6.17 -8.69 2.20
N PHE A 107 -7.42 -8.33 1.88
CA PHE A 107 -7.78 -7.92 0.53
C PHE A 107 -8.68 -6.67 0.53
N GLY A 108 -8.15 -5.59 1.09
CA GLY A 108 -8.75 -4.26 1.12
C GLY A 108 -8.10 -3.30 0.12
N GLY A 109 -8.03 -2.01 0.50
CA GLY A 109 -7.55 -0.91 -0.35
C GLY A 109 -6.15 -1.09 -0.95
N SER A 110 -5.20 -1.71 -0.23
CA SER A 110 -3.87 -1.99 -0.79
C SER A 110 -3.81 -3.33 -1.51
N GLY A 111 -4.46 -4.37 -0.97
CA GLY A 111 -4.36 -5.74 -1.50
C GLY A 111 -4.82 -5.86 -2.95
N HIS A 112 -5.97 -5.24 -3.31
CA HIS A 112 -6.47 -5.32 -4.68
C HIS A 112 -5.56 -4.60 -5.69
N LEU A 113 -4.95 -3.45 -5.30
CA LEU A 113 -4.00 -2.74 -6.17
C LEU A 113 -2.70 -3.52 -6.32
N VAL A 114 -2.22 -4.17 -5.26
CA VAL A 114 -1.04 -5.05 -5.34
C VAL A 114 -1.29 -6.24 -6.28
N LEU A 115 -2.49 -6.84 -6.24
CA LEU A 115 -2.86 -7.91 -7.18
C LEU A 115 -2.77 -7.43 -8.64
N MET A 116 -3.38 -6.28 -8.97
CA MET A 116 -3.33 -5.71 -10.32
C MET A 116 -1.90 -5.41 -10.78
N LEU A 117 -1.07 -4.86 -9.87
CA LEU A 117 0.34 -4.62 -10.13
C LEU A 117 1.11 -5.92 -10.38
N ALA A 118 0.91 -6.92 -9.52
CA ALA A 118 1.59 -8.21 -9.63
C ALA A 118 1.27 -8.91 -10.95
N GLN A 119 0.00 -8.92 -11.37
CA GLN A 119 -0.41 -9.46 -12.67
C GLN A 119 0.28 -8.78 -13.86
N ARG A 120 0.63 -7.51 -13.72
CA ARG A 120 1.33 -6.76 -14.80
C ARG A 120 2.83 -6.97 -14.78
N PHE A 121 3.47 -6.91 -13.60
CA PHE A 121 4.92 -7.01 -13.48
C PHE A 121 5.45 -8.44 -13.43
N TYR A 122 4.61 -9.36 -12.96
CA TYR A 122 4.94 -10.77 -12.80
C TYR A 122 3.85 -11.65 -13.45
N PRO A 123 3.67 -11.56 -14.78
CA PRO A 123 2.51 -12.18 -15.46
C PRO A 123 2.48 -13.71 -15.37
N ARG A 124 3.59 -14.35 -15.03
CA ARG A 124 3.68 -15.81 -14.82
C ARG A 124 3.52 -16.22 -13.35
N SER A 125 3.50 -15.24 -12.43
CA SER A 125 3.39 -15.50 -11.00
C SER A 125 1.93 -15.68 -10.58
N PRO A 126 1.53 -16.85 -10.07
CA PRO A 126 0.21 -16.99 -9.47
C PRO A 126 0.14 -16.17 -8.19
N VAL A 127 -0.97 -15.44 -8.02
CA VAL A 127 -1.24 -14.67 -6.79
C VAL A 127 -2.27 -15.40 -5.96
N TYR A 128 -1.96 -15.65 -4.69
CA TYR A 128 -2.81 -16.31 -3.70
C TYR A 128 -3.24 -15.31 -2.66
N VAL A 129 -4.53 -15.28 -2.36
CA VAL A 129 -5.09 -14.32 -1.39
C VAL A 129 -5.58 -15.05 -0.14
N PHE A 130 -5.11 -14.59 1.01
CA PHE A 130 -5.49 -15.08 2.32
C PHE A 130 -6.36 -14.03 3.01
N ALA A 131 -7.65 -14.29 3.13
CA ALA A 131 -8.60 -13.35 3.72
C ALA A 131 -9.68 -14.08 4.53
N ARG A 132 -10.03 -13.52 5.71
CA ARG A 132 -11.05 -14.09 6.59
C ARG A 132 -12.45 -14.03 5.98
N SER A 133 -12.72 -12.94 5.26
CA SER A 133 -14.03 -12.67 4.69
C SER A 133 -14.25 -13.48 3.41
N PRO A 134 -15.34 -14.26 3.31
CA PRO A 134 -15.73 -14.90 2.05
C PRO A 134 -15.91 -13.89 0.89
N GLU A 135 -16.39 -12.70 1.19
CA GLU A 135 -16.59 -11.63 0.20
C GLU A 135 -15.26 -11.08 -0.32
N GLU A 136 -14.25 -10.91 0.54
CA GLU A 136 -12.90 -10.53 0.12
C GLU A 136 -12.27 -11.61 -0.75
N ARG A 137 -12.47 -12.90 -0.42
CA ARG A 137 -12.01 -14.02 -1.23
C ARG A 137 -12.68 -14.06 -2.60
N ALA A 138 -14.00 -13.86 -2.65
CA ALA A 138 -14.73 -13.79 -3.91
C ALA A 138 -14.26 -12.62 -4.78
N PHE A 139 -14.05 -11.44 -4.18
CA PHE A 139 -13.52 -10.27 -4.87
C PHE A 139 -12.11 -10.50 -5.40
N ALA A 140 -11.25 -11.18 -4.65
CA ALA A 140 -9.91 -11.53 -5.12
C ALA A 140 -9.94 -12.44 -6.36
N LEU A 141 -10.80 -13.45 -6.35
CA LEU A 141 -10.99 -14.35 -7.49
C LEU A 141 -11.59 -13.62 -8.71
N GLU A 142 -12.56 -12.73 -8.50
CA GLU A 142 -13.13 -11.84 -9.53
C GLU A 142 -12.04 -11.01 -10.23
N LEU A 143 -11.07 -10.50 -9.46
CA LEU A 143 -9.93 -9.74 -9.99
C LEU A 143 -8.78 -10.61 -10.55
N GLY A 144 -8.96 -11.94 -10.56
CA GLY A 144 -8.02 -12.85 -11.18
C GLY A 144 -6.93 -13.41 -10.26
N ALA A 145 -7.15 -13.43 -8.93
CA ALA A 145 -6.31 -14.23 -8.04
C ALA A 145 -6.40 -15.72 -8.43
N ALA A 146 -5.26 -16.41 -8.45
CA ALA A 146 -5.22 -17.83 -8.82
C ALA A 146 -5.82 -18.74 -7.75
N TRP A 147 -5.91 -18.26 -6.51
CA TRP A 147 -6.50 -18.94 -5.37
C TRP A 147 -6.85 -17.93 -4.28
N ALA A 148 -7.90 -18.22 -3.51
CA ALA A 148 -8.25 -17.46 -2.31
C ALA A 148 -8.77 -18.40 -1.22
N GLY A 149 -8.25 -18.27 0.00
CA GLY A 149 -8.62 -19.06 1.18
C GLY A 149 -8.62 -18.26 2.47
N ASP A 150 -8.94 -18.91 3.59
CA ASP A 150 -8.76 -18.31 4.92
C ASP A 150 -7.27 -18.17 5.24
N THR A 151 -6.93 -17.37 6.24
CA THR A 151 -5.54 -17.07 6.60
C THR A 151 -4.74 -18.31 7.04
N ALA A 152 -5.42 -19.33 7.53
CA ALA A 152 -4.83 -20.62 7.95
C ALA A 152 -4.87 -21.71 6.87
N ASP A 153 -5.51 -21.46 5.72
CA ASP A 153 -5.61 -22.45 4.66
C ASP A 153 -4.26 -22.66 3.95
N THR A 154 -4.08 -23.86 3.41
CA THR A 154 -2.87 -24.20 2.66
C THR A 154 -3.04 -23.79 1.19
N PRO A 155 -2.16 -22.92 0.67
CA PRO A 155 -2.20 -22.53 -0.74
C PRO A 155 -1.73 -23.68 -1.64
N PRO A 156 -2.02 -23.65 -2.97
CA PRO A 156 -1.59 -24.66 -3.92
C PRO A 156 -0.07 -24.90 -3.94
N GLN A 157 0.71 -23.83 -3.73
CA GLN A 157 2.17 -23.88 -3.60
C GLN A 157 2.62 -22.89 -2.51
N PRO A 158 3.71 -23.18 -1.78
CA PRO A 158 4.28 -22.23 -0.84
C PRO A 158 4.69 -20.92 -1.57
N PRO A 159 4.19 -19.74 -1.17
CA PRO A 159 4.59 -18.47 -1.77
C PRO A 159 6.07 -18.15 -1.52
N ALA A 160 6.76 -17.65 -2.55
CA ALA A 160 8.13 -17.14 -2.41
C ALA A 160 8.15 -15.79 -1.66
N ALA A 161 7.07 -15.02 -1.76
CA ALA A 161 6.87 -13.83 -0.95
C ALA A 161 5.41 -13.71 -0.53
N ILE A 162 5.16 -13.10 0.65
CA ILE A 162 3.82 -12.75 1.10
C ILE A 162 3.83 -11.27 1.51
N ILE A 163 2.86 -10.49 1.02
CA ILE A 163 2.64 -9.11 1.45
C ILE A 163 1.45 -9.08 2.40
N ASP A 164 1.70 -8.70 3.65
CA ASP A 164 0.68 -8.59 4.67
C ASP A 164 0.17 -7.16 4.81
N THR A 165 -1.11 -6.95 4.56
CA THR A 165 -1.79 -5.64 4.66
C THR A 165 -2.70 -5.55 5.89
N THR A 166 -2.71 -6.56 6.76
CA THR A 166 -3.61 -6.64 7.90
C THR A 166 -3.07 -5.91 9.13
N PRO A 167 -3.92 -5.38 10.02
CA PRO A 167 -3.46 -4.81 11.29
C PRO A 167 -3.20 -5.88 12.36
N ALA A 168 -3.55 -7.15 12.13
CA ALA A 168 -3.48 -8.25 13.09
C ALA A 168 -2.12 -8.98 13.07
N TRP A 169 -1.78 -9.68 14.17
CA TRP A 169 -0.57 -10.50 14.28
C TRP A 169 -0.76 -11.94 13.83
N LYS A 170 -1.97 -12.49 14.03
CA LYS A 170 -2.29 -13.86 13.60
C LYS A 170 -1.93 -14.13 12.13
N PRO A 171 -2.33 -13.27 11.15
CA PRO A 171 -1.95 -13.47 9.75
C PRO A 171 -0.44 -13.45 9.51
N VAL A 172 0.35 -12.74 10.32
CA VAL A 172 1.82 -12.72 10.23
C VAL A 172 2.39 -14.09 10.54
N ILE A 173 1.93 -14.72 11.64
CA ILE A 173 2.40 -16.05 12.04
C ILE A 173 1.97 -17.11 11.01
N GLU A 174 0.73 -17.06 10.54
CA GLU A 174 0.23 -17.98 9.52
C GLU A 174 0.94 -17.81 8.17
N ALA A 175 1.22 -16.57 7.75
CA ALA A 175 2.00 -16.27 6.55
C ALA A 175 3.42 -16.83 6.63
N LEU A 176 4.12 -16.66 7.75
CA LEU A 176 5.46 -17.24 7.95
C LEU A 176 5.46 -18.77 7.85
N ALA A 177 4.40 -19.42 8.36
CA ALA A 177 4.25 -20.86 8.22
C ALA A 177 4.06 -21.29 6.76
N ALA A 178 3.32 -20.51 5.97
CA ALA A 178 3.01 -20.80 4.57
C ALA A 178 4.15 -20.50 3.59
N LEU A 179 5.13 -19.64 3.95
CA LEU A 179 6.24 -19.24 3.08
C LEU A 179 7.09 -20.43 2.64
N ALA A 180 7.53 -20.38 1.39
CA ALA A 180 8.59 -21.26 0.87
C ALA A 180 9.92 -21.07 1.63
N PRO A 181 10.85 -22.04 1.57
CA PRO A 181 12.24 -21.82 1.98
C PRO A 181 12.85 -20.60 1.26
N GLY A 182 13.61 -19.77 1.99
CA GLY A 182 14.14 -18.50 1.49
C GLY A 182 13.09 -17.42 1.21
N GLY A 183 11.83 -17.66 1.56
CA GLY A 183 10.72 -16.76 1.29
C GLY A 183 10.70 -15.54 2.20
N ARG A 184 10.06 -14.47 1.74
CA ARG A 184 10.01 -13.18 2.44
C ARG A 184 8.58 -12.76 2.76
N LEU A 185 8.31 -12.47 4.04
CA LEU A 185 7.11 -11.78 4.49
C LEU A 185 7.36 -10.28 4.52
N VAL A 186 6.56 -9.51 3.78
CA VAL A 186 6.61 -8.04 3.73
C VAL A 186 5.40 -7.48 4.47
N ILE A 187 5.60 -6.87 5.63
CA ILE A 187 4.54 -6.27 6.43
C ILE A 187 4.30 -4.83 5.97
N ASN A 188 3.19 -4.60 5.29
CA ASN A 188 2.78 -3.32 4.74
C ASN A 188 1.95 -2.48 5.74
N ALA A 189 1.39 -3.08 6.78
CA ALA A 189 0.56 -2.38 7.75
C ALA A 189 1.34 -1.26 8.46
N ILE A 190 0.75 -0.04 8.52
CA ILE A 190 1.35 1.12 9.20
C ILE A 190 1.48 0.90 10.71
N ARG A 191 0.63 0.06 11.27
CA ARG A 191 0.66 -0.37 12.68
C ARG A 191 0.04 -1.76 12.80
N LYS A 192 0.42 -2.46 13.85
CA LYS A 192 -0.25 -3.67 14.31
C LYS A 192 -1.08 -3.37 15.55
N GLU A 193 -2.22 -4.02 15.68
CA GLU A 193 -3.10 -3.90 16.84
C GLU A 193 -2.60 -4.76 18.00
N GLU A 194 -2.97 -4.38 19.23
CA GLU A 194 -2.56 -5.09 20.44
C GLU A 194 -3.48 -6.30 20.75
N GLY A 195 -4.68 -6.35 20.14
CA GLY A 195 -5.74 -7.31 20.49
C GLY A 195 -5.36 -8.77 20.32
N ASP A 196 -4.52 -9.11 19.36
CA ASP A 196 -4.03 -10.46 19.11
C ASP A 196 -2.50 -10.59 19.21
N LYS A 197 -1.84 -9.66 19.90
CA LYS A 197 -0.37 -9.65 20.06
C LYS A 197 0.16 -10.92 20.70
N ALA A 198 -0.63 -11.61 21.50
CA ALA A 198 -0.30 -12.91 22.09
C ALA A 198 -0.02 -14.00 21.04
N GLU A 199 -0.51 -13.85 19.80
CA GLU A 199 -0.21 -14.74 18.69
C GLU A 199 1.30 -14.83 18.38
N LEU A 200 2.08 -13.78 18.73
CA LEU A 200 3.54 -13.79 18.61
C LEU A 200 4.21 -14.90 19.46
N LEU A 201 3.58 -15.34 20.56
CA LEU A 201 4.08 -16.46 21.38
C LEU A 201 4.00 -17.80 20.64
N ARG A 202 3.26 -17.89 19.54
CA ARG A 202 3.17 -19.07 18.67
C ARG A 202 4.30 -19.14 17.65
N LEU A 203 5.19 -18.13 17.62
CA LEU A 203 6.36 -18.16 16.77
C LEU A 203 7.24 -19.36 17.15
N ASP A 204 7.35 -20.31 16.24
CA ASP A 204 8.15 -21.51 16.36
C ASP A 204 9.29 -21.44 15.35
N TYR A 205 10.54 -21.50 15.81
CA TYR A 205 11.70 -21.28 14.95
C TYR A 205 11.78 -22.26 13.77
N PRO A 206 11.65 -23.60 13.98
CA PRO A 206 11.69 -24.56 12.90
C PRO A 206 10.65 -24.30 11.80
N ARG A 207 9.45 -23.92 12.18
CA ARG A 207 8.32 -23.74 11.26
C ARG A 207 8.31 -22.38 10.58
N HIS A 208 8.62 -21.32 11.32
CA HIS A 208 8.34 -19.95 10.87
C HIS A 208 9.57 -19.21 10.37
N LEU A 209 10.78 -19.57 10.82
CA LEU A 209 12.01 -18.85 10.49
C LEU A 209 13.10 -19.72 9.87
N TRP A 210 13.15 -21.02 10.23
CA TRP A 210 14.13 -21.94 9.67
C TRP A 210 14.05 -21.96 8.14
N LEU A 211 15.12 -22.30 7.46
CA LEU A 211 15.27 -22.28 6.01
C LEU A 211 15.30 -20.85 5.42
N GLU A 212 15.97 -19.95 6.13
CA GLU A 212 16.27 -18.57 5.63
C GLU A 212 15.04 -17.72 5.33
N LYS A 213 13.91 -17.93 6.03
CA LYS A 213 12.73 -17.09 5.90
C LYS A 213 12.98 -15.71 6.49
N GLU A 214 12.52 -14.67 5.80
CA GLU A 214 12.73 -13.29 6.19
C GLU A 214 11.43 -12.57 6.56
N ILE A 215 11.53 -11.60 7.50
CA ILE A 215 10.48 -10.62 7.78
C ILE A 215 11.03 -9.24 7.43
N LYS A 216 10.30 -8.50 6.59
CA LYS A 216 10.60 -7.13 6.19
C LYS A 216 9.40 -6.23 6.43
N SER A 217 9.57 -5.09 7.11
CA SER A 217 8.52 -4.09 7.21
C SER A 217 8.64 -3.03 6.11
N VAL A 218 7.53 -2.37 5.80
CA VAL A 218 7.46 -1.24 4.85
C VAL A 218 7.22 0.03 5.66
N ALA A 219 8.17 0.95 5.63
CA ALA A 219 8.05 2.25 6.28
C ALA A 219 7.41 3.28 5.33
N ASN A 220 6.17 3.06 4.91
CA ASN A 220 5.45 3.90 3.95
C ASN A 220 6.20 4.02 2.60
N VAL A 221 6.27 5.23 2.00
CA VAL A 221 6.81 5.46 0.66
C VAL A 221 7.91 6.50 0.67
N ALA A 222 8.92 6.32 -0.19
CA ALA A 222 9.87 7.35 -0.59
C ALA A 222 9.28 8.15 -1.79
N GLN A 223 9.87 9.31 -2.11
CA GLN A 223 9.44 10.12 -3.24
C GLN A 223 9.44 9.32 -4.55
N ARG A 224 10.50 8.54 -4.79
CA ARG A 224 10.63 7.70 -5.99
C ARG A 224 9.51 6.68 -6.14
N ASP A 225 9.04 6.09 -5.05
CA ASP A 225 7.96 5.08 -5.12
C ASP A 225 6.66 5.69 -5.64
N VAL A 226 6.34 6.93 -5.24
CA VAL A 226 5.15 7.65 -5.71
C VAL A 226 5.29 8.05 -7.17
N ALA A 227 6.43 8.66 -7.54
CA ALA A 227 6.67 9.15 -8.90
C ALA A 227 6.72 8.01 -9.92
N GLU A 228 7.48 6.95 -9.64
CA GLU A 228 7.57 5.76 -10.48
C GLU A 228 6.23 5.05 -10.62
N PHE A 229 5.52 4.87 -9.49
CA PHE A 229 4.23 4.19 -9.51
C PHE A 229 3.18 4.95 -10.33
N LEU A 230 3.04 6.27 -10.17
CA LEU A 230 2.06 7.04 -10.95
C LEU A 230 2.34 6.97 -12.45
N ALA A 231 3.61 7.05 -12.86
CA ALA A 231 4.01 6.91 -14.24
C ALA A 231 3.70 5.51 -14.81
N LEU A 232 3.94 4.47 -14.03
CA LEU A 232 3.64 3.08 -14.40
C LEU A 232 2.13 2.82 -14.44
N ALA A 233 1.39 3.30 -13.43
CA ALA A 233 -0.06 3.13 -13.34
C ALA A 233 -0.79 3.74 -14.55
N ALA A 234 -0.25 4.81 -15.13
CA ALA A 234 -0.81 5.43 -16.33
C ALA A 234 -0.64 4.56 -17.60
N GLN A 235 0.29 3.62 -17.60
CA GLN A 235 0.59 2.73 -18.73
C GLN A 235 -0.14 1.40 -18.65
N ILE A 236 -0.77 1.10 -17.54
CA ILE A 236 -1.48 -0.15 -17.27
C ILE A 236 -2.91 0.15 -16.83
N PRO A 237 -3.88 -0.73 -17.11
CA PRO A 237 -5.29 -0.46 -16.82
C PRO A 237 -5.60 -0.65 -15.31
N ILE A 238 -4.86 0.06 -14.43
CA ILE A 238 -5.17 0.08 -13.01
C ILE A 238 -6.35 1.02 -12.79
N ARG A 239 -7.46 0.47 -12.29
CA ARG A 239 -8.66 1.22 -11.90
C ARG A 239 -9.01 0.85 -10.47
N PRO A 240 -8.70 1.71 -9.48
CA PRO A 240 -9.06 1.43 -8.10
C PRO A 240 -10.59 1.45 -7.95
N GLU A 241 -11.11 0.49 -7.19
CA GLU A 241 -12.49 0.54 -6.73
C GLU A 241 -12.63 1.66 -5.70
N VAL A 242 -13.60 2.56 -5.89
CA VAL A 242 -13.76 3.73 -5.02
C VAL A 242 -15.21 3.99 -4.65
N GLU A 243 -15.43 4.38 -3.40
CA GLU A 243 -16.69 4.92 -2.89
C GLU A 243 -16.47 6.39 -2.53
N VAL A 244 -17.28 7.29 -3.10
CA VAL A 244 -17.07 8.74 -3.02
C VAL A 244 -17.98 9.37 -1.98
N TYR A 245 -17.43 10.23 -1.14
CA TYR A 245 -18.13 11.00 -0.11
C TYR A 245 -17.82 12.49 -0.27
N PRO A 246 -18.75 13.40 0.09
CA PRO A 246 -18.39 14.81 0.24
C PRO A 246 -17.50 15.01 1.48
N LEU A 247 -16.79 16.12 1.55
CA LEU A 247 -15.88 16.42 2.67
C LEU A 247 -16.59 16.40 4.04
N GLU A 248 -17.82 16.91 4.10
CA GLU A 248 -18.65 16.97 5.32
C GLU A 248 -18.98 15.58 5.86
N ALA A 249 -18.97 14.56 5.01
CA ALA A 249 -19.20 13.17 5.37
C ALA A 249 -17.91 12.42 5.77
N ALA A 250 -16.79 13.11 5.97
CA ALA A 250 -15.50 12.49 6.32
C ALA A 250 -15.61 11.60 7.56
N ASN A 251 -16.30 12.03 8.62
CA ASN A 251 -16.51 11.23 9.83
C ASN A 251 -17.33 9.96 9.56
N GLN A 252 -18.33 10.03 8.67
CA GLN A 252 -19.11 8.87 8.25
C GLN A 252 -18.20 7.88 7.49
N ALA A 253 -17.42 8.36 6.52
CA ALA A 253 -16.50 7.53 5.75
C ALA A 253 -15.48 6.81 6.66
N LEU A 254 -14.91 7.52 7.66
CA LEU A 254 -13.99 6.95 8.64
C LEU A 254 -14.66 5.92 9.57
N PHE A 255 -15.89 6.20 10.02
CA PHE A 255 -16.67 5.26 10.84
C PHE A 255 -16.95 3.97 10.05
N GLU A 256 -17.37 4.10 8.82
CA GLU A 256 -17.65 2.95 7.95
C GLU A 256 -16.39 2.17 7.61
N LEU A 257 -15.25 2.85 7.37
CA LEU A 257 -13.96 2.19 7.17
C LEU A 257 -13.56 1.31 8.37
N LYS A 258 -13.92 1.74 9.58
CA LYS A 258 -13.62 1.02 10.83
C LYS A 258 -14.60 -0.13 11.12
N THR A 259 -15.87 0.05 10.77
CA THR A 259 -16.97 -0.83 11.23
C THR A 259 -17.57 -1.71 10.14
N LYS A 260 -17.43 -1.31 8.89
CA LYS A 260 -17.96 -2.03 7.72
C LYS A 260 -16.85 -2.64 6.90
N ARG A 261 -17.18 -3.64 6.10
CA ARG A 261 -16.29 -4.15 5.07
C ARG A 261 -16.23 -3.15 3.92
N VAL A 262 -15.03 -2.85 3.44
CA VAL A 262 -14.80 -1.88 2.38
C VAL A 262 -14.23 -2.61 1.17
N ARG A 263 -14.92 -2.48 0.05
CA ARG A 263 -14.42 -2.90 -1.26
C ARG A 263 -13.66 -1.72 -1.87
N GLY A 264 -12.34 -1.86 -2.02
CA GLY A 264 -11.51 -0.79 -2.56
C GLY A 264 -11.19 0.34 -1.56
N ALA A 265 -11.40 1.60 -1.94
CA ALA A 265 -11.06 2.77 -1.16
C ALA A 265 -12.23 3.76 -1.00
N LYS A 266 -12.28 4.46 0.13
CA LYS A 266 -13.19 5.60 0.34
C LYS A 266 -12.46 6.90 0.00
N VAL A 267 -13.07 7.72 -0.84
CA VAL A 267 -12.49 8.97 -1.35
C VAL A 267 -13.40 10.14 -0.99
N LEU A 268 -12.83 11.17 -0.39
CA LEU A 268 -13.53 12.43 -0.14
C LEU A 268 -13.38 13.33 -1.38
N ARG A 269 -14.51 13.74 -1.96
CA ARG A 269 -14.54 14.77 -2.99
C ARG A 269 -14.65 16.12 -2.29
N ILE A 270 -13.67 16.97 -2.53
CA ILE A 270 -13.62 18.34 -2.04
C ILE A 270 -14.04 19.23 -3.19
N ALA A 271 -15.00 20.13 -2.94
CA ALA A 271 -15.58 21.01 -3.97
C ALA A 271 -14.56 22.02 -4.50
#